data_8def637d1205b0746d5aea0d7f464b8a
#
_entry.id   8def637d1205b0746d5aea0d7f464b8a
#
_cell.length_a   1.000
_cell.length_b   1.000
_cell.length_c   1.000
_cell.angle_alpha   90.00
_cell.angle_beta   90.00
_cell.angle_gamma   90.00
#
_symmetry.space_group_name_H-M   'P 1'
#
loop_
_entity.id
_entity.type
_entity.pdbx_description
1 polymer ?
#
loop_
_entity_poly.entity_id
_entity_poly.type
_entity_poly.pdbx_seq_one_letter_code
_entity_poly.pdbx_strand_id
1 'polypeptide(L)'
;MAQHFLHSKESRNFAKALNRVTEDESESYLALCRWGPDNKQACPGCGVFRKHYRRKKRRRWRCAEIACRHEFSVTSGTPFHGHKLTFKEILLLIFAFTTNANGASLLQVSRRLGLTPKSVQANFGKIREVLIHGLDLTPMTGTVHVDGGHFCGKPRKPNHKIRMPKDAIAKRYGKKKPASTTKPWVEMGMTKQNYLRLAHKRVVIVFTQAGKLGEGSRRSIPIVCRRECDEYAFPLMKAFVRRDAIVMTDESGAYTGFTALGIEHHQVKHSEMFSTSEGVNDNMCETFFSRMRRAEYGTYHGYRPKYLQDYAIEHGWRDDNRRASQDELVNKLTGQIFGSGKSNWWRGYWQGNHRQGELTADWFLAKAAA
;
A
#
# COMPACT_ATOMS: atom_id res chain seq x y z
N MET A 1 -8.23 21.69 10.83
CA MET A 1 -6.85 22.23 10.78
C MET A 1 -5.90 21.51 9.81
N ALA A 2 -6.14 20.25 9.43
CA ALA A 2 -5.31 19.55 8.43
C ALA A 2 -5.34 20.15 6.99
N GLN A 3 -6.29 21.00 6.68
CA GLN A 3 -6.43 21.62 5.35
C GLN A 3 -5.48 22.82 5.11
N HIS A 4 -4.88 23.39 6.14
CA HIS A 4 -4.00 24.55 5.99
C HIS A 4 -2.74 24.25 5.17
N PHE A 5 -2.15 23.08 5.32
CA PHE A 5 -0.93 22.72 4.58
C PHE A 5 -1.15 22.49 3.09
N LEU A 6 -2.32 21.96 2.70
CA LEU A 6 -2.66 21.72 1.30
C LEU A 6 -2.84 23.01 0.50
N HIS A 7 -3.10 24.12 1.18
CA HIS A 7 -3.29 25.44 0.57
C HIS A 7 -2.14 26.40 0.83
N SER A 8 -1.04 25.93 1.44
CA SER A 8 0.13 26.77 1.68
C SER A 8 0.72 27.30 0.37
N LYS A 9 1.38 28.45 0.44
CA LYS A 9 2.07 29.05 -0.70
C LYS A 9 3.19 28.13 -1.21
N GLU A 10 3.88 27.46 -0.30
CA GLU A 10 4.96 26.50 -0.56
C GLU A 10 4.44 25.31 -1.36
N SER A 11 3.35 24.67 -0.91
CA SER A 11 2.72 23.55 -1.63
C SER A 11 2.31 23.92 -3.06
N ARG A 12 1.73 25.10 -3.25
CA ARG A 12 1.35 25.59 -4.60
C ARG A 12 2.55 25.88 -5.47
N ASN A 13 3.60 26.47 -4.91
CA ASN A 13 4.83 26.76 -5.63
C ASN A 13 5.56 25.47 -6.03
N PHE A 14 5.62 24.48 -5.16
CA PHE A 14 6.19 23.18 -5.47
C PHE A 14 5.46 22.50 -6.64
N ALA A 15 4.12 22.47 -6.62
CA ALA A 15 3.33 21.91 -7.72
C ALA A 15 3.57 22.63 -9.05
N LYS A 16 3.69 23.99 -9.03
CA LYS A 16 4.00 24.77 -10.22
C LYS A 16 5.41 24.49 -10.75
N ALA A 17 6.40 24.42 -9.86
CA ALA A 17 7.78 24.10 -10.21
C ALA A 17 7.88 22.72 -10.84
N LEU A 18 7.23 21.73 -10.23
CA LEU A 18 7.24 20.33 -10.70
C LEU A 18 6.63 20.18 -12.11
N ASN A 19 5.58 20.93 -12.44
CA ASN A 19 4.99 20.89 -13.77
C ASN A 19 5.92 21.49 -14.85
N ARG A 20 6.84 22.39 -14.48
CA ARG A 20 7.79 23.05 -15.37
C ARG A 20 9.14 22.35 -15.46
N VAL A 21 9.42 21.39 -14.56
CA VAL A 21 10.70 20.71 -14.48
C VAL A 21 11.08 20.07 -15.83
N THR A 22 12.33 20.19 -16.19
CA THR A 22 12.92 19.56 -17.38
C THR A 22 13.31 18.10 -17.08
N GLU A 23 13.65 17.35 -18.11
CA GLU A 23 14.13 15.97 -17.98
C GLU A 23 15.47 15.91 -17.22
N ASP A 24 16.37 16.88 -17.44
CA ASP A 24 17.67 16.94 -16.77
C ASP A 24 17.54 17.29 -15.28
N GLU A 25 16.67 18.24 -14.96
CA GLU A 25 16.34 18.57 -13.57
C GLU A 25 15.67 17.40 -12.86
N SER A 26 14.77 16.68 -13.54
CA SER A 26 14.12 15.48 -13.00
C SER A 26 15.13 14.39 -12.70
N GLU A 27 16.08 14.13 -13.60
CA GLU A 27 17.16 13.15 -13.36
C GLU A 27 18.02 13.58 -12.18
N SER A 28 18.38 14.85 -12.10
CA SER A 28 19.20 15.42 -11.03
C SER A 28 18.51 15.31 -9.67
N TYR A 29 17.21 15.63 -9.62
CA TYR A 29 16.40 15.50 -8.42
C TYR A 29 16.31 14.03 -7.94
N LEU A 30 16.04 13.08 -8.84
CA LEU A 30 16.00 11.66 -8.51
C LEU A 30 17.37 11.15 -8.04
N ALA A 31 18.46 11.65 -8.63
CA ALA A 31 19.83 11.32 -8.23
C ALA A 31 20.15 11.87 -6.82
N LEU A 32 19.72 13.09 -6.53
CA LEU A 32 19.85 13.71 -5.20
C LEU A 32 19.10 12.89 -4.13
N CYS A 33 17.84 12.52 -4.39
CA CYS A 33 17.05 11.69 -3.49
C CYS A 33 17.67 10.31 -3.26
N ARG A 34 18.37 9.75 -4.25
CA ARG A 34 18.95 8.42 -4.18
C ARG A 34 20.32 8.39 -3.52
N TRP A 35 21.19 9.34 -3.83
CA TRP A 35 22.63 9.29 -3.51
C TRP A 35 23.11 10.49 -2.68
N GLY A 36 22.26 11.46 -2.44
CA GLY A 36 22.64 12.68 -1.74
C GLY A 36 23.37 13.71 -2.64
N PRO A 37 23.84 14.82 -2.05
CA PRO A 37 24.38 15.97 -2.78
C PRO A 37 25.85 15.78 -3.25
N ASP A 38 26.58 14.80 -2.75
CA ASP A 38 28.05 14.69 -2.89
C ASP A 38 28.53 14.26 -4.29
N ASN A 39 27.64 14.16 -5.27
CA ASN A 39 27.96 13.67 -6.61
C ASN A 39 28.67 12.28 -6.61
N LYS A 40 28.41 11.47 -5.57
CA LYS A 40 28.82 10.07 -5.47
C LYS A 40 27.62 9.16 -5.75
N GLN A 41 27.84 8.04 -6.38
CA GLN A 41 26.78 7.08 -6.72
C GLN A 41 27.16 5.68 -6.24
N ALA A 42 26.18 4.91 -5.79
CA ALA A 42 26.34 3.49 -5.51
C ALA A 42 26.21 2.69 -6.81
N CYS A 43 27.23 1.96 -7.19
CA CYS A 43 27.19 1.06 -8.34
C CYS A 43 26.33 -0.17 -8.03
N PRO A 44 25.23 -0.45 -8.74
CA PRO A 44 24.39 -1.62 -8.46
C PRO A 44 25.03 -2.96 -8.86
N GLY A 45 26.20 -2.95 -9.50
CA GLY A 45 26.93 -4.14 -9.87
C GLY A 45 27.94 -4.61 -8.82
N CYS A 46 28.71 -3.67 -8.22
CA CYS A 46 29.74 -3.99 -7.23
C CYS A 46 29.55 -3.32 -5.87
N GLY A 47 28.51 -2.51 -5.69
CA GLY A 47 28.22 -1.83 -4.42
C GLY A 47 29.09 -0.62 -4.10
N VAL A 48 30.18 -0.37 -4.83
CA VAL A 48 31.11 0.73 -4.53
C VAL A 48 30.41 2.07 -4.62
N PHE A 49 30.53 2.88 -3.55
CA PHE A 49 29.97 4.22 -3.45
C PHE A 49 31.08 5.27 -3.63
N ARG A 50 31.16 5.84 -4.82
CA ARG A 50 32.12 6.89 -5.18
C ARG A 50 31.65 7.66 -6.40
N LYS A 51 32.41 8.69 -6.83
CA LYS A 51 32.19 9.36 -8.12
C LYS A 51 32.49 8.41 -9.28
N HIS A 52 31.52 8.25 -10.19
CA HIS A 52 31.65 7.43 -11.39
C HIS A 52 31.68 8.27 -12.67
N TYR A 53 32.07 7.66 -13.80
CA TYR A 53 32.17 8.37 -15.08
C TYR A 53 30.80 8.66 -15.68
N ARG A 54 30.43 9.94 -15.80
CA ARG A 54 29.14 10.37 -16.35
C ARG A 54 29.12 10.24 -17.88
N ARG A 55 28.16 9.49 -18.41
CA ARG A 55 27.86 9.35 -19.85
C ARG A 55 26.62 10.19 -20.18
N LYS A 56 26.81 11.53 -20.38
CA LYS A 56 25.71 12.51 -20.55
C LYS A 56 24.69 12.09 -21.62
N LYS A 57 25.14 11.78 -22.85
CA LYS A 57 24.25 11.40 -23.99
C LYS A 57 23.34 10.19 -23.68
N ARG A 58 23.80 9.24 -22.83
CA ARG A 58 23.03 8.03 -22.48
C ARG A 58 22.31 8.14 -21.14
N ARG A 59 22.46 9.26 -20.41
CA ARG A 59 21.92 9.45 -19.06
C ARG A 59 22.30 8.31 -18.12
N ARG A 60 23.59 7.89 -18.17
CA ARG A 60 24.13 6.78 -17.38
C ARG A 60 25.47 7.15 -16.75
N TRP A 61 25.84 6.36 -15.74
CA TRP A 61 27.16 6.35 -15.16
C TRP A 61 27.84 5.03 -15.53
N ARG A 62 29.14 5.07 -15.74
CA ARG A 62 29.98 3.89 -15.85
C ARG A 62 30.79 3.75 -14.58
N CYS A 63 30.78 2.57 -13.95
CA CYS A 63 31.54 2.29 -12.75
C CYS A 63 33.02 2.59 -12.96
N ALA A 64 33.62 3.29 -11.98
CA ALA A 64 35.02 3.64 -12.01
C ALA A 64 35.96 2.45 -11.67
N GLU A 65 35.38 1.40 -11.03
CA GLU A 65 36.11 0.16 -10.74
C GLU A 65 36.42 -0.59 -12.04
N ILE A 66 37.74 -0.86 -12.27
CA ILE A 66 38.22 -1.48 -13.51
C ILE A 66 37.62 -2.89 -13.69
N ALA A 67 37.55 -3.65 -12.61
CA ALA A 67 36.97 -4.99 -12.63
C ALA A 67 35.43 -5.03 -12.86
N CYS A 68 34.74 -3.93 -12.58
CA CYS A 68 33.28 -3.89 -12.68
C CYS A 68 32.80 -3.27 -14.00
N ARG A 69 33.20 -2.02 -14.28
CA ARG A 69 32.82 -1.23 -15.47
C ARG A 69 31.33 -1.21 -15.81
N HIS A 70 30.45 -1.58 -14.87
CA HIS A 70 29.00 -1.64 -15.06
C HIS A 70 28.43 -0.28 -15.43
N GLU A 71 27.52 -0.24 -16.44
CA GLU A 71 26.79 0.97 -16.81
C GLU A 71 25.41 0.98 -16.15
N PHE A 72 25.08 2.04 -15.43
CA PHE A 72 23.83 2.18 -14.69
C PHE A 72 23.24 3.59 -14.78
N SER A 73 21.94 3.70 -14.59
CA SER A 73 21.19 4.95 -14.49
C SER A 73 20.72 5.18 -13.06
N VAL A 74 20.10 6.32 -12.81
CA VAL A 74 19.49 6.63 -11.52
C VAL A 74 18.43 5.60 -11.11
N THR A 75 17.78 4.92 -12.07
CA THR A 75 16.75 3.90 -11.81
C THR A 75 17.29 2.47 -11.77
N SER A 76 18.55 2.24 -12.08
CA SER A 76 19.13 0.89 -12.08
C SER A 76 19.12 0.26 -10.69
N GLY A 77 18.58 -0.95 -10.55
CA GLY A 77 18.45 -1.63 -9.26
C GLY A 77 17.26 -1.23 -8.43
N THR A 78 16.47 -0.23 -8.83
CA THR A 78 15.25 0.26 -8.14
C THR A 78 13.99 -0.39 -8.71
N PRO A 79 12.80 -0.16 -8.13
CA PRO A 79 11.54 -0.62 -8.70
C PRO A 79 11.28 -0.14 -10.13
N PHE A 80 11.87 1.00 -10.52
CA PHE A 80 11.81 1.52 -11.89
C PHE A 80 12.91 0.99 -12.82
N HIS A 81 13.66 -0.04 -12.41
CA HIS A 81 14.68 -0.65 -13.27
C HIS A 81 14.10 -1.10 -14.62
N GLY A 82 14.75 -0.71 -15.72
CA GLY A 82 14.31 -1.09 -17.07
C GLY A 82 13.02 -0.43 -17.55
N HIS A 83 12.63 0.71 -16.94
CA HIS A 83 11.46 1.48 -17.36
C HIS A 83 11.63 2.08 -18.77
N LYS A 84 10.50 2.38 -19.39
CA LYS A 84 10.41 3.12 -20.68
C LYS A 84 9.94 4.58 -20.50
N LEU A 85 9.65 4.97 -19.25
CA LEU A 85 9.20 6.31 -18.89
C LEU A 85 10.39 7.27 -18.87
N THR A 86 10.14 8.54 -19.13
CA THR A 86 11.11 9.60 -18.84
C THR A 86 11.26 9.82 -17.34
N PHE A 87 12.33 10.45 -16.89
CA PHE A 87 12.50 10.77 -15.46
C PHE A 87 11.44 11.75 -14.99
N LYS A 88 11.04 12.68 -15.86
CA LYS A 88 9.93 13.59 -15.60
C LYS A 88 8.60 12.84 -15.39
N GLU A 89 8.29 11.87 -16.24
CA GLU A 89 7.07 11.05 -16.06
C GLU A 89 7.11 10.24 -14.77
N ILE A 90 8.25 9.70 -14.37
CA ILE A 90 8.42 9.01 -13.07
C ILE A 90 8.14 9.97 -11.93
N LEU A 91 8.73 11.17 -11.95
CA LEU A 91 8.54 12.18 -10.92
C LEU A 91 7.08 12.65 -10.82
N LEU A 92 6.43 12.88 -11.97
CA LEU A 92 5.02 13.25 -12.04
C LEU A 92 4.08 12.11 -11.57
N LEU A 93 4.45 10.83 -11.80
CA LEU A 93 3.72 9.68 -11.25
C LEU A 93 3.82 9.63 -9.73
N ILE A 94 5.01 9.85 -9.16
CA ILE A 94 5.23 9.91 -7.71
C ILE A 94 4.40 11.07 -7.13
N PHE A 95 4.44 12.24 -7.75
CA PHE A 95 3.64 13.39 -7.34
C PHE A 95 2.14 13.09 -7.39
N ALA A 96 1.64 12.50 -8.48
CA ALA A 96 0.23 12.12 -8.59
C ALA A 96 -0.16 11.06 -7.54
N PHE A 97 0.76 10.15 -7.19
CA PHE A 97 0.51 9.17 -6.14
C PHE A 97 0.41 9.84 -4.77
N THR A 98 1.29 10.77 -4.41
CA THR A 98 1.35 11.38 -3.07
C THR A 98 0.25 12.40 -2.80
N THR A 99 -0.10 13.23 -3.78
CA THR A 99 -0.91 14.44 -3.57
C THR A 99 -2.43 14.23 -3.64
N ASN A 100 -2.90 13.07 -4.08
CA ASN A 100 -4.34 12.77 -4.10
C ASN A 100 -4.80 12.24 -2.73
N ALA A 101 -5.67 12.97 -2.03
CA ALA A 101 -6.08 12.69 -0.65
C ALA A 101 -6.63 11.27 -0.42
N ASN A 102 -7.45 10.75 -1.33
CA ASN A 102 -8.08 9.43 -1.25
C ASN A 102 -7.52 8.43 -2.27
N GLY A 103 -6.25 8.58 -2.64
CA GLY A 103 -5.64 7.79 -3.70
C GLY A 103 -5.90 8.36 -5.10
N ALA A 104 -5.22 7.84 -6.10
CA ALA A 104 -5.26 8.33 -7.47
C ALA A 104 -5.96 7.36 -8.43
N SER A 105 -6.99 7.84 -9.13
CA SER A 105 -7.63 7.07 -10.19
C SER A 105 -6.64 6.81 -11.33
N LEU A 106 -6.47 5.54 -11.71
CA LEU A 106 -5.56 5.14 -12.80
C LEU A 106 -5.90 5.83 -14.13
N LEU A 107 -7.18 5.92 -14.45
CA LEU A 107 -7.64 6.54 -15.69
C LEU A 107 -7.43 8.05 -15.68
N GLN A 108 -7.63 8.71 -14.55
CA GLN A 108 -7.39 10.15 -14.42
C GLN A 108 -5.90 10.48 -14.59
N VAL A 109 -5.02 9.73 -13.92
CA VAL A 109 -3.56 9.90 -14.05
C VAL A 109 -3.09 9.57 -15.46
N SER A 110 -3.61 8.48 -16.07
CA SER A 110 -3.34 8.11 -17.45
C SER A 110 -3.63 9.27 -18.43
N ARG A 111 -4.82 9.85 -18.34
CA ARG A 111 -5.21 10.99 -19.19
C ARG A 111 -4.37 12.24 -18.95
N ARG A 112 -4.07 12.54 -17.68
CA ARG A 112 -3.29 13.71 -17.28
C ARG A 112 -1.84 13.65 -17.75
N LEU A 113 -1.22 12.46 -17.72
CA LEU A 113 0.19 12.28 -18.05
C LEU A 113 0.42 11.73 -19.47
N GLY A 114 -0.63 11.43 -20.23
CA GLY A 114 -0.50 10.81 -21.55
C GLY A 114 0.01 9.36 -21.53
N LEU A 115 -0.07 8.68 -20.37
CA LEU A 115 0.41 7.32 -20.19
C LEU A 115 -0.71 6.30 -20.40
N THR A 116 -0.38 5.05 -20.75
CA THR A 116 -1.39 4.00 -20.79
C THR A 116 -1.84 3.61 -19.38
N PRO A 117 -3.14 3.25 -19.17
CA PRO A 117 -3.63 2.79 -17.86
C PRO A 117 -2.84 1.60 -17.30
N LYS A 118 -2.36 0.70 -18.17
CA LYS A 118 -1.51 -0.44 -17.79
C LYS A 118 -0.17 0.01 -17.22
N SER A 119 0.44 1.05 -17.82
CA SER A 119 1.69 1.63 -17.33
C SER A 119 1.49 2.28 -15.95
N VAL A 120 0.45 3.09 -15.77
CA VAL A 120 0.13 3.71 -14.48
C VAL A 120 -0.12 2.65 -13.41
N GLN A 121 -0.90 1.61 -13.72
CA GLN A 121 -1.19 0.52 -12.80
C GLN A 121 0.06 -0.21 -12.33
N ALA A 122 0.95 -0.59 -13.26
CA ALA A 122 2.17 -1.30 -12.91
C ALA A 122 3.10 -0.44 -12.05
N ASN A 123 3.23 0.86 -12.36
CA ASN A 123 4.11 1.74 -11.60
C ASN A 123 3.53 2.11 -10.22
N PHE A 124 2.22 2.32 -10.10
CA PHE A 124 1.58 2.47 -8.78
C PHE A 124 1.66 1.18 -7.96
N GLY A 125 1.58 0.02 -8.61
CA GLY A 125 1.81 -1.25 -7.96
C GLY A 125 3.23 -1.38 -7.40
N LYS A 126 4.25 -0.96 -8.13
CA LYS A 126 5.64 -0.91 -7.64
C LYS A 126 5.78 0.00 -6.43
N ILE A 127 5.12 1.17 -6.43
CA ILE A 127 5.13 2.09 -5.29
C ILE A 127 4.48 1.44 -4.06
N ARG A 128 3.31 0.80 -4.21
CA ARG A 128 2.65 0.07 -3.11
C ARG A 128 3.52 -1.06 -2.57
N GLU A 129 4.20 -1.82 -3.44
CA GLU A 129 5.16 -2.85 -3.04
C GLU A 129 6.28 -2.28 -2.17
N VAL A 130 6.82 -1.10 -2.52
CA VAL A 130 7.81 -0.39 -1.70
C VAL A 130 7.25 -0.05 -0.33
N LEU A 131 6.03 0.48 -0.27
CA LEU A 131 5.37 0.80 1.00
C LEU A 131 5.14 -0.44 1.88
N ILE A 132 4.76 -1.58 1.27
CA ILE A 132 4.56 -2.84 1.99
C ILE A 132 5.88 -3.36 2.58
N HIS A 133 6.95 -3.35 1.80
CA HIS A 133 8.26 -3.80 2.27
C HIS A 133 8.92 -2.84 3.26
N GLY A 134 8.63 -1.55 3.13
CA GLY A 134 9.13 -0.48 4.01
C GLY A 134 8.24 -0.18 5.22
N LEU A 135 7.17 -0.97 5.44
CA LEU A 135 6.32 -0.79 6.61
C LEU A 135 7.12 -1.06 7.90
N ASP A 136 7.08 -0.12 8.81
CA ASP A 136 7.66 -0.28 10.14
C ASP A 136 6.77 -1.21 10.98
N LEU A 137 7.27 -2.42 11.24
CA LEU A 137 6.61 -3.46 12.02
C LEU A 137 7.11 -3.52 13.47
N THR A 138 7.91 -2.57 13.92
CA THR A 138 8.33 -2.52 15.33
C THR A 138 7.12 -2.40 16.26
N PRO A 139 7.11 -3.07 17.42
CA PRO A 139 5.98 -3.00 18.33
C PRO A 139 5.65 -1.56 18.76
N MET A 140 4.37 -1.20 18.71
CA MET A 140 3.84 0.11 19.06
C MET A 140 3.86 0.34 20.58
N THR A 141 4.04 1.59 20.99
CA THR A 141 4.09 2.05 22.39
C THR A 141 3.05 3.15 22.62
N GLY A 142 2.78 3.47 23.88
CA GLY A 142 1.80 4.50 24.25
C GLY A 142 0.39 4.04 23.93
N THR A 143 -0.49 4.95 23.52
CA THR A 143 -1.88 4.61 23.20
C THR A 143 -2.00 4.05 21.79
N VAL A 144 -2.59 2.88 21.66
CA VAL A 144 -2.82 2.16 20.39
C VAL A 144 -4.30 1.86 20.25
N HIS A 145 -4.90 2.32 19.16
CA HIS A 145 -6.28 2.00 18.79
C HIS A 145 -6.28 0.80 17.84
N VAL A 146 -7.20 -0.15 18.03
CA VAL A 146 -7.31 -1.36 17.20
C VAL A 146 -8.77 -1.60 16.85
N ASP A 147 -9.05 -1.79 15.58
CA ASP A 147 -10.38 -2.10 15.07
C ASP A 147 -10.34 -2.84 13.74
N GLY A 148 -11.45 -3.49 13.37
CA GLY A 148 -11.63 -4.29 12.16
C GLY A 148 -12.63 -3.71 11.16
N GLY A 149 -12.18 -3.36 9.97
CA GLY A 149 -13.04 -2.86 8.88
C GLY A 149 -13.27 -3.91 7.78
N HIS A 150 -14.53 -4.07 7.36
CA HIS A 150 -14.91 -5.04 6.33
C HIS A 150 -14.90 -4.45 4.92
N PHE A 151 -14.24 -5.17 3.97
CA PHE A 151 -14.07 -4.79 2.57
C PHE A 151 -14.30 -5.96 1.60
N CYS A 152 -14.33 -5.67 0.29
CA CYS A 152 -14.38 -6.65 -0.80
C CYS A 152 -15.67 -7.52 -0.88
N GLY A 153 -16.77 -7.13 -0.27
CA GLY A 153 -18.00 -7.92 -0.21
C GLY A 153 -18.76 -8.10 -1.54
N LYS A 154 -18.34 -7.45 -2.65
CA LYS A 154 -19.02 -7.57 -3.95
C LYS A 154 -18.16 -8.35 -4.94
N PRO A 155 -18.52 -9.61 -5.31
CA PRO A 155 -17.80 -10.34 -6.33
C PRO A 155 -17.96 -9.63 -7.68
N ARG A 156 -16.84 -9.31 -8.34
CA ARG A 156 -16.84 -8.75 -9.69
C ARG A 156 -16.87 -9.87 -10.71
N LYS A 157 -17.74 -9.78 -11.70
CA LYS A 157 -17.69 -10.66 -12.86
C LYS A 157 -16.34 -10.48 -13.58
N PRO A 158 -15.74 -11.54 -14.14
CA PRO A 158 -14.53 -11.43 -14.95
C PRO A 158 -14.77 -10.45 -16.11
N ASN A 159 -13.82 -9.55 -16.37
CA ASN A 159 -13.93 -8.54 -17.44
C ASN A 159 -13.90 -9.16 -18.84
N HIS A 160 -13.43 -10.39 -19.00
CA HIS A 160 -13.39 -11.10 -20.24
C HIS A 160 -14.35 -12.28 -20.20
N LYS A 161 -15.46 -12.19 -20.90
CA LYS A 161 -16.13 -13.36 -21.43
C LYS A 161 -15.27 -13.82 -22.61
N ILE A 162 -14.34 -14.73 -22.36
CA ILE A 162 -13.77 -15.51 -23.44
C ILE A 162 -14.94 -16.30 -24.00
N ARG A 163 -15.50 -15.86 -25.13
CA ARG A 163 -16.42 -16.67 -25.91
C ARG A 163 -15.56 -17.76 -26.56
N MET A 164 -15.34 -18.83 -25.80
CA MET A 164 -14.75 -20.02 -26.39
C MET A 164 -15.76 -20.58 -27.42
N PRO A 165 -15.32 -20.97 -28.62
CA PRO A 165 -16.14 -21.73 -29.52
C PRO A 165 -16.76 -22.94 -28.81
N LYS A 166 -18.03 -23.29 -29.13
CA LYS A 166 -18.74 -24.38 -28.45
C LYS A 166 -17.95 -25.69 -28.46
N ASP A 167 -17.25 -25.95 -29.51
CA ASP A 167 -16.41 -27.13 -29.75
C ASP A 167 -15.16 -27.15 -28.87
N ALA A 168 -14.56 -26.00 -28.60
CA ALA A 168 -13.42 -25.86 -27.66
C ALA A 168 -13.84 -26.03 -26.19
N ILE A 169 -15.08 -25.64 -25.85
CA ILE A 169 -15.68 -25.88 -24.54
C ILE A 169 -15.87 -27.38 -24.32
N ALA A 170 -16.40 -28.10 -25.30
CA ALA A 170 -16.59 -29.54 -25.25
C ALA A 170 -15.27 -30.32 -25.16
N LYS A 171 -14.22 -29.91 -25.88
CA LYS A 171 -12.87 -30.48 -25.79
C LYS A 171 -12.18 -30.23 -24.45
N ARG A 172 -12.34 -29.02 -23.84
CA ARG A 172 -11.61 -28.63 -22.62
C ARG A 172 -12.26 -29.13 -21.34
N TYR A 173 -13.57 -29.27 -21.32
CA TYR A 173 -14.31 -29.64 -20.10
C TYR A 173 -14.84 -31.07 -20.09
N GLY A 174 -14.60 -31.85 -21.16
CA GLY A 174 -15.06 -33.25 -21.25
C GLY A 174 -16.55 -33.40 -21.00
N LYS A 175 -17.08 -34.57 -21.18
CA LYS A 175 -18.47 -34.90 -20.82
C LYS A 175 -18.71 -34.50 -19.36
N LYS A 176 -19.80 -33.76 -19.11
CA LYS A 176 -20.25 -33.19 -17.84
C LYS A 176 -19.64 -33.90 -16.62
N LYS A 177 -18.83 -33.16 -15.83
CA LYS A 177 -18.56 -33.61 -14.46
C LYS A 177 -19.91 -33.93 -13.80
N PRO A 178 -20.07 -35.09 -13.13
CA PRO A 178 -21.26 -35.32 -12.34
C PRO A 178 -21.40 -34.13 -11.41
N ALA A 179 -22.53 -33.42 -11.50
CA ALA A 179 -22.80 -32.32 -10.62
C ALA A 179 -22.70 -32.86 -9.20
N SER A 180 -21.78 -32.29 -8.40
CA SER A 180 -21.88 -32.44 -6.96
C SER A 180 -23.32 -32.09 -6.60
N THR A 181 -24.05 -33.02 -6.07
CA THR A 181 -25.52 -32.93 -5.83
C THR A 181 -25.85 -31.85 -4.82
N THR A 182 -24.87 -31.40 -4.01
CA THR A 182 -25.01 -30.35 -3.00
C THR A 182 -24.20 -29.13 -3.38
N LYS A 183 -24.88 -28.02 -3.51
CA LYS A 183 -24.25 -26.71 -3.75
C LYS A 183 -23.88 -26.13 -2.38
N PRO A 184 -22.61 -25.71 -2.14
CA PRO A 184 -22.17 -25.27 -0.81
C PRO A 184 -23.07 -24.20 -0.16
N TRP A 185 -23.66 -23.31 -0.96
CA TRP A 185 -24.57 -22.29 -0.44
C TRP A 185 -25.92 -22.84 0.03
N VAL A 186 -26.38 -23.98 -0.52
CA VAL A 186 -27.62 -24.66 -0.09
C VAL A 186 -27.38 -25.34 1.26
N GLU A 187 -26.24 -26.02 1.43
CA GLU A 187 -25.83 -26.64 2.71
C GLU A 187 -25.72 -25.58 3.83
N MET A 188 -25.29 -24.37 3.48
CA MET A 188 -25.17 -23.24 4.43
C MET A 188 -26.48 -22.46 4.59
N GLY A 189 -27.60 -22.91 4.02
CA GLY A 189 -28.90 -22.24 4.12
C GLY A 189 -28.95 -20.83 3.56
N MET A 190 -28.06 -20.50 2.59
CA MET A 190 -27.97 -19.13 2.05
C MET A 190 -28.13 -19.08 0.52
N THR A 191 -28.36 -17.88 -0.01
CA THR A 191 -28.40 -17.67 -1.45
C THR A 191 -26.98 -17.74 -2.04
N LYS A 192 -26.86 -18.18 -3.31
CA LYS A 192 -25.57 -18.15 -4.04
C LYS A 192 -24.89 -16.80 -3.98
N GLN A 193 -25.64 -15.71 -4.03
CA GLN A 193 -25.11 -14.34 -3.99
C GLN A 193 -24.50 -14.03 -2.63
N ASN A 194 -25.14 -14.41 -1.53
CA ASN A 194 -24.61 -14.21 -0.19
C ASN A 194 -23.37 -15.06 0.06
N TYR A 195 -23.38 -16.30 -0.39
CA TYR A 195 -22.19 -17.18 -0.34
C TYR A 195 -21.00 -16.55 -1.05
N LEU A 196 -21.17 -16.06 -2.28
CA LEU A 196 -20.11 -15.38 -3.03
C LEU A 196 -19.64 -14.08 -2.36
N ARG A 197 -20.56 -13.36 -1.69
CA ARG A 197 -20.19 -12.15 -0.92
C ARG A 197 -19.30 -12.51 0.26
N LEU A 198 -19.64 -13.54 1.03
CA LEU A 198 -18.84 -14.04 2.15
C LEU A 198 -17.47 -14.53 1.68
N ALA A 199 -17.41 -15.30 0.59
CA ALA A 199 -16.15 -15.80 0.03
C ALA A 199 -15.18 -14.67 -0.38
N HIS A 200 -15.70 -13.50 -0.78
CA HIS A 200 -14.89 -12.33 -1.17
C HIS A 200 -14.70 -11.30 -0.07
N LYS A 201 -15.46 -11.39 1.03
CA LYS A 201 -15.33 -10.47 2.16
C LYS A 201 -13.97 -10.66 2.86
N ARG A 202 -13.31 -9.56 3.17
CA ARG A 202 -12.07 -9.53 3.96
C ARG A 202 -12.20 -8.49 5.04
N VAL A 203 -11.43 -8.64 6.09
CA VAL A 203 -11.30 -7.68 7.18
C VAL A 203 -9.91 -7.04 7.10
N VAL A 204 -9.83 -5.76 7.33
CA VAL A 204 -8.58 -5.07 7.62
C VAL A 204 -8.58 -4.79 9.10
N ILE A 205 -7.74 -5.45 9.88
CA ILE A 205 -7.47 -5.08 11.27
C ILE A 205 -6.38 -4.01 11.22
N VAL A 206 -6.65 -2.83 11.78
CA VAL A 206 -5.69 -1.74 11.81
C VAL A 206 -5.25 -1.46 13.24
N PHE A 207 -3.95 -1.39 13.44
CA PHE A 207 -3.31 -0.91 14.66
C PHE A 207 -2.87 0.52 14.39
N THR A 208 -3.33 1.47 15.20
CA THR A 208 -3.05 2.89 15.00
C THR A 208 -2.45 3.48 16.28
N GLN A 209 -1.17 3.83 16.23
CA GLN A 209 -0.50 4.47 17.33
C GLN A 209 -0.88 5.96 17.38
N ALA A 210 -1.36 6.41 18.51
CA ALA A 210 -1.70 7.81 18.74
C ALA A 210 -0.47 8.71 18.70
N GLY A 211 -0.61 9.88 18.11
CA GLY A 211 0.32 10.99 18.23
C GLY A 211 0.03 11.81 19.50
N LYS A 212 0.64 12.99 19.60
CA LYS A 212 0.29 13.95 20.67
C LYS A 212 -1.17 14.39 20.54
N LEU A 213 -1.73 14.92 21.61
CA LEU A 213 -3.11 15.41 21.63
C LEU A 213 -3.37 16.36 20.43
N GLY A 214 -4.43 16.09 19.68
CA GLY A 214 -4.79 16.82 18.46
C GLY A 214 -3.97 16.48 17.20
N GLU A 215 -2.97 15.59 17.26
CA GLU A 215 -2.20 15.17 16.10
C GLU A 215 -2.84 14.01 15.33
N GLY A 216 -3.67 13.19 16.00
CA GLY A 216 -4.25 11.96 15.46
C GLY A 216 -3.20 10.85 15.32
N SER A 217 -3.32 9.98 14.32
CA SER A 217 -2.41 8.85 14.17
C SER A 217 -0.99 9.28 13.80
N ARG A 218 -0.01 8.65 14.44
CA ARG A 218 1.41 8.77 14.14
C ARG A 218 1.88 7.66 13.22
N ARG A 219 1.39 6.44 13.44
CA ARG A 219 1.75 5.25 12.69
C ARG A 219 0.59 4.27 12.63
N SER A 220 0.36 3.69 11.47
CA SER A 220 -0.71 2.74 11.22
C SER A 220 -0.18 1.46 10.60
N ILE A 221 -0.59 0.30 11.14
CA ILE A 221 -0.28 -1.03 10.61
C ILE A 221 -1.59 -1.71 10.25
N PRO A 222 -2.10 -1.54 9.02
CA PRO A 222 -3.30 -2.22 8.54
C PRO A 222 -2.95 -3.60 7.98
N ILE A 223 -3.59 -4.64 8.50
CA ILE A 223 -3.36 -6.03 8.14
C ILE A 223 -4.66 -6.68 7.63
N VAL A 224 -4.59 -7.26 6.44
CA VAL A 224 -5.72 -8.01 5.87
C VAL A 224 -5.84 -9.38 6.52
N CYS A 225 -7.05 -9.68 7.02
CA CYS A 225 -7.43 -10.96 7.60
C CYS A 225 -8.65 -11.53 6.87
N ARG A 226 -8.88 -12.81 7.00
CA ARG A 226 -10.09 -13.45 6.45
C ARG A 226 -11.32 -13.16 7.29
N ARG A 227 -11.15 -13.06 8.61
CA ARG A 227 -12.20 -12.83 9.60
C ARG A 227 -11.66 -11.89 10.67
N GLU A 228 -12.55 -11.24 11.36
CA GLU A 228 -12.29 -10.54 12.60
C GLU A 228 -12.57 -11.53 13.74
N CYS A 229 -11.52 -12.11 14.28
CA CYS A 229 -11.57 -13.07 15.37
C CYS A 229 -10.23 -13.08 16.12
N ASP A 230 -10.27 -13.67 17.31
CA ASP A 230 -9.12 -13.81 18.21
C ASP A 230 -7.94 -14.57 17.58
N GLU A 231 -8.22 -15.57 16.75
CA GLU A 231 -7.17 -16.31 16.00
C GLU A 231 -6.24 -15.40 15.19
N TYR A 232 -6.76 -14.28 14.65
CA TYR A 232 -5.96 -13.29 13.94
C TYR A 232 -5.54 -12.13 14.82
N ALA A 233 -6.45 -11.60 15.64
CA ALA A 233 -6.21 -10.41 16.43
C ALA A 233 -5.12 -10.62 17.50
N PHE A 234 -5.15 -11.77 18.19
CA PHE A 234 -4.23 -12.08 19.28
C PHE A 234 -2.75 -12.21 18.85
N PRO A 235 -2.40 -12.99 17.80
CA PRO A 235 -1.03 -13.03 17.30
C PRO A 235 -0.52 -11.67 16.78
N LEU A 236 -1.39 -10.90 16.12
CA LEU A 236 -1.04 -9.57 15.62
C LEU A 236 -0.79 -8.59 16.76
N MET A 237 -1.64 -8.62 17.80
CA MET A 237 -1.45 -7.82 19.01
C MET A 237 -0.09 -8.11 19.64
N LYS A 238 0.22 -9.40 19.86
CA LYS A 238 1.49 -9.83 20.44
C LYS A 238 2.71 -9.40 19.61
N ALA A 239 2.57 -9.36 18.29
CA ALA A 239 3.66 -8.99 17.37
C ALA A 239 3.87 -7.47 17.27
N PHE A 240 2.78 -6.68 17.28
CA PHE A 240 2.83 -5.27 16.90
C PHE A 240 2.55 -4.29 18.03
N VAL A 241 2.24 -4.75 19.25
CA VAL A 241 1.98 -3.89 20.39
C VAL A 241 2.83 -4.33 21.58
N ARG A 242 3.47 -3.39 22.23
CA ARG A 242 4.24 -3.64 23.45
C ARG A 242 3.31 -3.86 24.64
N ARG A 243 3.78 -4.61 25.62
CA ARG A 243 3.02 -4.90 26.85
C ARG A 243 2.75 -3.67 27.73
N ASP A 244 3.60 -2.65 27.64
CA ASP A 244 3.47 -1.37 28.35
C ASP A 244 2.62 -0.34 27.60
N ALA A 245 1.97 -0.73 26.49
CA ALA A 245 1.04 0.13 25.75
C ALA A 245 -0.37 0.06 26.34
N ILE A 246 -1.12 1.15 26.18
CA ILE A 246 -2.56 1.22 26.48
C ILE A 246 -3.31 0.97 25.18
N VAL A 247 -4.16 -0.07 25.15
CA VAL A 247 -4.89 -0.45 23.96
C VAL A 247 -6.36 -0.06 24.08
N MET A 248 -6.89 0.56 23.04
CA MET A 248 -8.28 0.96 22.93
C MET A 248 -8.94 0.22 21.75
N THR A 249 -10.07 -0.45 22.00
CA THR A 249 -10.84 -1.19 20.97
C THR A 249 -12.34 -0.91 21.09
N ASP A 250 -13.09 -1.36 20.09
CA ASP A 250 -14.55 -1.52 20.22
C ASP A 250 -14.91 -2.75 21.10
N GLU A 251 -16.21 -3.01 21.22
CA GLU A 251 -16.77 -4.15 21.99
C GLU A 251 -16.69 -5.52 21.27
N SER A 252 -15.95 -5.62 20.14
CA SER A 252 -15.87 -6.88 19.38
C SER A 252 -15.24 -8.00 20.20
N GLY A 253 -15.85 -9.18 20.15
CA GLY A 253 -15.35 -10.39 20.81
C GLY A 253 -13.94 -10.81 20.35
N ALA A 254 -13.48 -10.30 19.20
CA ALA A 254 -12.14 -10.57 18.68
C ALA A 254 -11.01 -10.02 19.57
N TYR A 255 -11.32 -9.06 20.46
CA TYR A 255 -10.32 -8.31 21.26
C TYR A 255 -10.38 -8.63 22.76
N THR A 256 -11.35 -9.41 23.21
CA THR A 256 -11.56 -9.71 24.65
C THR A 256 -10.38 -10.41 25.31
N GLY A 257 -9.58 -11.15 24.53
CA GLY A 257 -8.39 -11.86 25.02
C GLY A 257 -7.16 -11.00 25.26
N PHE A 258 -7.18 -9.70 24.96
CA PHE A 258 -5.98 -8.85 25.03
C PHE A 258 -5.47 -8.63 26.46
N THR A 259 -6.35 -8.61 27.45
CA THR A 259 -5.97 -8.53 28.86
C THR A 259 -5.13 -9.73 29.32
N ALA A 260 -5.33 -10.91 28.71
CA ALA A 260 -4.52 -12.11 29.01
C ALA A 260 -3.04 -11.97 28.58
N LEU A 261 -2.72 -10.99 27.72
CA LEU A 261 -1.35 -10.64 27.34
C LEU A 261 -0.63 -9.73 28.35
N GLY A 262 -1.32 -9.31 29.42
CA GLY A 262 -0.81 -8.34 30.40
C GLY A 262 -0.71 -6.92 29.84
N ILE A 263 -1.56 -6.59 28.86
CA ILE A 263 -1.68 -5.27 28.24
C ILE A 263 -2.84 -4.53 28.89
N GLU A 264 -2.69 -3.26 29.20
CA GLU A 264 -3.79 -2.40 29.64
C GLU A 264 -4.76 -2.21 28.48
N HIS A 265 -5.99 -2.73 28.63
CA HIS A 265 -6.98 -2.77 27.55
C HIS A 265 -8.29 -2.13 27.98
N HIS A 266 -8.72 -1.13 27.22
CA HIS A 266 -9.97 -0.42 27.38
C HIS A 266 -10.87 -0.64 26.18
N GLN A 267 -12.15 -0.95 26.42
CA GLN A 267 -13.17 -1.15 25.38
C GLN A 267 -14.21 -0.04 25.41
N VAL A 268 -14.60 0.43 24.22
CA VAL A 268 -15.70 1.37 24.04
C VAL A 268 -16.91 0.63 23.51
N LYS A 269 -18.04 0.81 24.15
CA LYS A 269 -19.33 0.31 23.66
C LYS A 269 -19.96 1.35 22.74
N HIS A 270 -19.82 1.19 21.44
CA HIS A 270 -20.40 2.09 20.44
C HIS A 270 -21.92 2.20 20.50
N SER A 271 -22.60 1.19 21.05
CA SER A 271 -24.05 1.23 21.29
C SER A 271 -24.48 2.26 22.32
N GLU A 272 -23.55 2.69 23.21
CA GLU A 272 -23.81 3.61 24.31
C GLU A 272 -23.16 4.98 24.09
N MET A 273 -21.91 5.04 23.60
CA MET A 273 -21.17 6.29 23.39
C MET A 273 -19.98 6.13 22.43
N PHE A 274 -19.59 7.21 21.76
CA PHE A 274 -18.43 7.24 20.86
C PHE A 274 -17.10 7.50 21.60
N SER A 275 -17.14 8.01 22.81
CA SER A 275 -16.00 8.26 23.66
C SER A 275 -16.46 8.29 25.12
N THR A 276 -15.69 7.67 26.01
CA THR A 276 -15.97 7.76 27.46
C THR A 276 -15.55 9.11 28.01
N SER A 277 -16.03 9.46 29.23
CA SER A 277 -15.57 10.65 29.96
C SER A 277 -14.07 10.63 30.26
N GLU A 278 -13.46 9.44 30.28
CA GLU A 278 -12.03 9.21 30.49
C GLU A 278 -11.22 9.28 29.20
N GLY A 279 -11.86 9.56 28.04
CA GLY A 279 -11.22 9.72 26.74
C GLY A 279 -10.96 8.42 25.98
N VAL A 280 -11.51 7.29 26.42
CA VAL A 280 -11.41 6.01 25.70
C VAL A 280 -12.27 6.09 24.44
N ASN A 281 -11.67 5.83 23.28
CA ASN A 281 -12.34 5.88 21.97
C ASN A 281 -11.53 5.07 20.95
N ASP A 282 -12.13 4.81 19.77
CA ASP A 282 -11.47 4.20 18.60
C ASP A 282 -11.48 5.11 17.35
N ASN A 283 -11.76 6.39 17.54
CA ASN A 283 -11.89 7.40 16.48
C ASN A 283 -10.78 7.39 15.43
N MET A 284 -9.56 6.95 15.78
CA MET A 284 -8.45 6.87 14.83
C MET A 284 -8.65 5.76 13.82
N CYS A 285 -9.13 4.60 14.24
CA CYS A 285 -9.45 3.48 13.36
C CYS A 285 -10.67 3.81 12.48
N GLU A 286 -11.72 4.42 13.06
CA GLU A 286 -12.87 4.88 12.29
C GLU A 286 -12.49 5.88 11.21
N THR A 287 -11.62 6.83 11.53
CA THR A 287 -11.10 7.82 10.56
C THR A 287 -10.35 7.13 9.42
N PHE A 288 -9.49 6.16 9.72
CA PHE A 288 -8.79 5.34 8.72
C PHE A 288 -9.79 4.62 7.81
N PHE A 289 -10.78 3.92 8.37
CA PHE A 289 -11.78 3.19 7.60
C PHE A 289 -12.69 4.10 6.78
N SER A 290 -13.06 5.25 7.32
CA SER A 290 -13.85 6.27 6.59
C SER A 290 -13.12 6.69 5.30
N ARG A 291 -11.82 6.97 5.36
CA ARG A 291 -11.01 7.33 4.19
C ARG A 291 -10.89 6.17 3.21
N MET A 292 -10.63 4.97 3.72
CA MET A 292 -10.50 3.78 2.89
C MET A 292 -11.81 3.44 2.17
N ARG A 293 -12.99 3.56 2.85
CA ARG A 293 -14.32 3.39 2.24
C ARG A 293 -14.62 4.44 1.18
N ARG A 294 -14.30 5.72 1.44
CA ARG A 294 -14.44 6.78 0.42
C ARG A 294 -13.63 6.49 -0.83
N ALA A 295 -12.41 6.01 -0.68
CA ALA A 295 -11.57 5.61 -1.80
C ALA A 295 -12.11 4.37 -2.52
N GLU A 296 -12.66 3.39 -1.80
CA GLU A 296 -13.28 2.20 -2.38
C GLU A 296 -14.45 2.58 -3.30
N TYR A 297 -15.32 3.47 -2.86
CA TYR A 297 -16.50 3.86 -3.66
C TYR A 297 -16.17 4.90 -4.73
N GLY A 298 -15.41 5.93 -4.40
CA GLY A 298 -15.18 7.08 -5.26
C GLY A 298 -14.01 6.96 -6.23
N THR A 299 -12.89 6.38 -5.79
CA THR A 299 -11.65 6.37 -6.57
C THR A 299 -11.39 5.03 -7.27
N TYR A 300 -11.55 3.93 -6.54
CA TYR A 300 -11.16 2.59 -7.01
C TYR A 300 -12.32 1.73 -7.48
N HIS A 301 -13.57 2.12 -7.15
CA HIS A 301 -14.80 1.38 -7.46
C HIS A 301 -14.78 -0.08 -6.97
N GLY A 302 -14.19 -0.29 -5.80
CA GLY A 302 -14.07 -1.56 -5.08
C GLY A 302 -12.67 -2.15 -5.14
N TYR A 303 -12.27 -2.75 -4.05
CA TYR A 303 -11.02 -3.50 -3.93
C TYR A 303 -11.20 -4.95 -4.36
N ARG A 304 -10.11 -5.57 -4.85
CA ARG A 304 -10.04 -7.02 -5.03
C ARG A 304 -9.27 -7.62 -3.86
N PRO A 305 -9.69 -8.77 -3.29
CA PRO A 305 -9.00 -9.40 -2.16
C PRO A 305 -7.49 -9.51 -2.35
N LYS A 306 -7.05 -9.94 -3.55
CA LYS A 306 -5.61 -10.07 -3.89
C LYS A 306 -4.78 -8.81 -3.64
N TYR A 307 -5.37 -7.62 -3.81
CA TYR A 307 -4.68 -6.33 -3.72
C TYR A 307 -5.18 -5.45 -2.58
N LEU A 308 -6.08 -5.96 -1.73
CA LEU A 308 -6.62 -5.17 -0.62
C LEU A 308 -5.51 -4.67 0.30
N GLN A 309 -4.51 -5.52 0.60
CA GLN A 309 -3.38 -5.14 1.43
C GLN A 309 -2.55 -4.00 0.84
N ASP A 310 -2.39 -3.98 -0.48
CA ASP A 310 -1.67 -2.90 -1.19
C ASP A 310 -2.34 -1.54 -0.95
N TYR A 311 -3.68 -1.52 -1.01
CA TYR A 311 -4.46 -0.31 -0.77
C TYR A 311 -4.52 0.06 0.71
N ALA A 312 -4.65 -0.92 1.61
CA ALA A 312 -4.67 -0.66 3.03
C ALA A 312 -3.37 0.01 3.50
N ILE A 313 -2.20 -0.49 3.05
CA ILE A 313 -0.90 0.13 3.33
C ILE A 313 -0.77 1.52 2.70
N GLU A 314 -1.26 1.72 1.47
CA GLU A 314 -1.29 3.06 0.86
C GLU A 314 -2.08 4.04 1.72
N HIS A 315 -3.24 3.63 2.23
CA HIS A 315 -4.06 4.49 3.11
C HIS A 315 -3.39 4.73 4.46
N GLY A 316 -2.75 3.72 5.07
CA GLY A 316 -1.94 3.90 6.28
C GLY A 316 -0.82 4.92 6.07
N TRP A 317 -0.05 4.78 4.98
CA TRP A 317 1.02 5.71 4.65
C TRP A 317 0.51 7.16 4.47
N ARG A 318 -0.66 7.33 3.81
CA ARG A 318 -1.28 8.67 3.65
C ARG A 318 -1.74 9.24 4.98
N ASP A 319 -2.28 8.41 5.84
CA ASP A 319 -2.77 8.83 7.15
C ASP A 319 -1.63 9.27 8.06
N ASP A 320 -0.57 8.49 8.10
CA ASP A 320 0.63 8.77 8.89
C ASP A 320 1.38 10.03 8.43
N ASN A 321 1.29 10.37 7.14
CA ASN A 321 1.97 11.52 6.55
C ASN A 321 1.02 12.68 6.18
N ARG A 322 -0.23 12.67 6.65
CA ARG A 322 -1.27 13.65 6.25
C ARG A 322 -0.94 15.11 6.59
N ARG A 323 0.03 15.35 7.47
CA ARG A 323 0.46 16.69 7.90
C ARG A 323 1.69 17.18 7.17
N ALA A 324 2.37 16.30 6.44
CA ALA A 324 3.54 16.67 5.65
C ALA A 324 3.15 17.55 4.45
N SER A 325 4.02 18.47 4.09
CA SER A 325 3.88 19.27 2.88
C SER A 325 4.03 18.40 1.63
N GLN A 326 3.66 18.93 0.46
CA GLN A 326 3.73 18.16 -0.79
C GLN A 326 5.16 17.79 -1.18
N ASP A 327 6.11 18.66 -0.95
CA ASP A 327 7.53 18.41 -1.19
C ASP A 327 8.09 17.36 -0.22
N GLU A 328 7.75 17.43 1.07
CA GLU A 328 8.10 16.40 2.05
C GLU A 328 7.56 15.02 1.66
N LEU A 329 6.29 14.94 1.24
CA LEU A 329 5.67 13.70 0.78
C LEU A 329 6.40 13.10 -0.43
N VAL A 330 6.70 13.96 -1.44
CA VAL A 330 7.40 13.53 -2.65
C VAL A 330 8.84 13.11 -2.32
N ASN A 331 9.56 13.89 -1.51
CA ASN A 331 10.92 13.58 -1.07
C ASN A 331 10.96 12.26 -0.31
N LYS A 332 10.08 12.07 0.67
CA LYS A 332 10.00 10.86 1.49
C LYS A 332 9.73 9.62 0.63
N LEU A 333 8.70 9.68 -0.21
CA LEU A 333 8.34 8.55 -1.06
C LEU A 333 9.42 8.26 -2.12
N THR A 334 10.01 9.29 -2.72
CA THR A 334 11.11 9.14 -3.67
C THR A 334 12.30 8.47 -3.00
N GLY A 335 12.69 8.90 -1.80
CA GLY A 335 13.76 8.28 -1.02
C GLY A 335 13.49 6.80 -0.74
N GLN A 336 12.27 6.45 -0.32
CA GLN A 336 11.86 5.06 -0.11
C GLN A 336 11.94 4.22 -1.40
N ILE A 337 11.45 4.75 -2.53
CA ILE A 337 11.48 4.06 -3.82
C ILE A 337 12.91 3.82 -4.29
N PHE A 338 13.76 4.84 -4.24
CA PHE A 338 15.13 4.76 -4.75
C PHE A 338 16.10 4.08 -3.79
N GLY A 339 15.75 3.96 -2.51
CA GLY A 339 16.44 3.11 -1.53
C GLY A 339 16.03 1.64 -1.59
N SER A 340 14.97 1.30 -2.33
CA SER A 340 14.46 -0.06 -2.47
C SER A 340 15.12 -0.82 -3.61
N GLY A 341 15.02 -2.17 -3.57
CA GLY A 341 15.41 -3.06 -4.64
C GLY A 341 14.45 -3.09 -5.83
N LYS A 342 14.70 -3.99 -6.77
CA LYS A 342 13.80 -4.21 -7.92
C LYS A 342 12.46 -4.76 -7.43
N SER A 343 11.37 -4.31 -8.08
CA SER A 343 10.04 -4.86 -7.81
C SER A 343 9.95 -6.34 -8.20
N ASN A 344 9.46 -7.17 -7.30
CA ASN A 344 9.26 -8.60 -7.51
C ASN A 344 7.85 -8.92 -8.04
N TRP A 345 6.84 -8.11 -7.67
CA TRP A 345 5.44 -8.40 -7.98
C TRP A 345 4.89 -7.65 -9.19
N TRP A 346 5.52 -6.54 -9.58
CA TRP A 346 5.03 -5.67 -10.65
C TRP A 346 5.98 -5.56 -11.84
N ARG A 347 7.22 -6.03 -11.71
CA ARG A 347 8.13 -6.12 -12.83
C ARG A 347 7.74 -7.31 -13.71
N GLY A 348 7.34 -7.03 -14.94
CA GLY A 348 6.80 -8.06 -15.83
C GLY A 348 5.38 -8.52 -15.47
N TYR A 349 4.61 -7.68 -14.76
CA TYR A 349 3.23 -7.98 -14.35
C TYR A 349 2.35 -8.39 -15.54
N TRP A 350 2.44 -7.68 -16.65
CA TRP A 350 1.65 -7.96 -17.84
C TRP A 350 2.15 -9.16 -18.65
N GLN A 351 3.32 -9.68 -18.31
CA GLN A 351 3.91 -10.93 -18.81
C GLN A 351 3.61 -12.13 -17.89
N GLY A 352 2.78 -11.95 -16.86
CA GLY A 352 2.41 -12.99 -15.93
C GLY A 352 3.24 -13.05 -14.63
N ASN A 353 4.27 -12.23 -14.52
CA ASN A 353 5.11 -12.17 -13.31
C ASN A 353 4.45 -11.30 -12.23
N HIS A 354 3.58 -11.89 -11.45
CA HIS A 354 2.95 -11.23 -10.32
C HIS A 354 2.76 -12.22 -9.17
N ARG A 355 2.62 -11.71 -7.94
CA ARG A 355 2.34 -12.57 -6.81
C ARG A 355 1.06 -13.39 -7.05
N GLN A 356 1.04 -14.64 -6.60
CA GLN A 356 -0.05 -15.56 -6.86
C GLN A 356 -1.22 -15.38 -5.88
N GLY A 357 -0.93 -15.09 -4.61
CA GLY A 357 -1.91 -15.01 -3.53
C GLY A 357 -2.18 -13.61 -2.98
N GLU A 358 -3.05 -13.57 -2.00
CA GLU A 358 -3.29 -12.43 -1.12
C GLU A 358 -2.14 -12.29 -0.13
N LEU A 359 -1.87 -11.07 0.34
CA LEU A 359 -1.06 -10.84 1.54
C LEU A 359 -2.01 -10.77 2.73
N THR A 360 -1.79 -11.64 3.70
CA THR A 360 -2.61 -11.75 4.91
C THR A 360 -1.74 -11.69 6.16
N ALA A 361 -2.36 -11.77 7.33
CA ALA A 361 -1.70 -11.75 8.63
C ALA A 361 -0.44 -12.64 8.70
N ASP A 362 -0.50 -13.86 8.17
CA ASP A 362 0.60 -14.83 8.23
C ASP A 362 1.90 -14.28 7.60
N TRP A 363 1.78 -13.54 6.49
CA TRP A 363 2.95 -12.94 5.84
C TRP A 363 3.61 -11.88 6.71
N PHE A 364 2.81 -11.05 7.42
CA PHE A 364 3.31 -9.99 8.28
C PHE A 364 3.89 -10.55 9.59
N LEU A 365 3.26 -11.57 10.17
CA LEU A 365 3.77 -12.27 11.34
C LEU A 365 5.12 -12.94 11.05
N ALA A 366 5.24 -13.62 9.91
CA ALA A 366 6.51 -14.19 9.48
C ALA A 366 7.60 -13.12 9.27
N LYS A 367 7.24 -11.96 8.70
CA LYS A 367 8.17 -10.85 8.50
C LYS A 367 8.58 -10.17 9.83
N ALA A 368 7.69 -10.08 10.81
CA ALA A 368 7.99 -9.50 12.12
C ALA A 368 8.88 -10.43 12.98
N ALA A 369 8.85 -11.73 12.71
CA ALA A 369 9.67 -12.73 13.41
C ALA A 369 11.09 -12.89 12.80
N ALA A 370 11.36 -12.36 11.61
CA ALA A 370 12.63 -12.44 10.88
C ALA A 370 13.54 -11.25 11.20
#